data_a15fb4df9d8ea668848d74841b1bfa95
#
_entry.id   a15fb4df9d8ea668848d74841b1bfa95
#
_cell.length_a   1.000
_cell.length_b   1.000
_cell.length_c   1.000
_cell.angle_alpha   90.00
_cell.angle_beta   90.00
_cell.angle_gamma   90.00
#
_symmetry.space_group_name_H-M   'P 1'
#
loop_
_entity.id
_entity.type
_entity.pdbx_description
1 polymer ?
#
loop_
_entity_poly.entity_id
_entity_poly.type
_entity_poly.pdbx_seq_one_letter_code
_entity_poly.pdbx_strand_id
1 'polypeptide(L)'
;CDIARCSIGKPTDYHNEELLYQLFGVNAELLIDHAWGWEPCTIADVKAYKPENKSIVSGQVLQCPYTFEKARLVVREMADALALDLVDKGLATNQLVLTVGYDIENLSVENYRYQGPVTTDRYGRKIPKHAVGTENFDYTSSATDLLRAVCILYDRIVDRDLLIRRLSISANRLLDESAVPGDDGCEQIDLFTNYA
;
A
#
# COMPACT_ATOMS: atom_id res chain seq x y z
N CYS A 1 -18.25 -2.42 -30.97
CA CYS A 1 -17.93 -2.62 -29.56
C CYS A 1 -19.21 -2.92 -28.76
N ASP A 2 -19.24 -3.97 -27.93
CA ASP A 2 -20.46 -4.42 -27.27
C ASP A 2 -20.91 -3.44 -26.16
N ILE A 3 -19.97 -2.77 -25.48
CA ILE A 3 -20.27 -1.72 -24.51
C ILE A 3 -21.04 -0.57 -25.17
N ALA A 4 -20.58 -0.07 -26.32
CA ALA A 4 -21.27 0.99 -27.06
C ALA A 4 -22.68 0.57 -27.50
N ARG A 5 -22.88 -0.70 -27.88
CA ARG A 5 -24.23 -1.20 -28.19
C ARG A 5 -25.12 -1.29 -26.94
N CYS A 6 -24.54 -1.74 -25.84
CA CYS A 6 -25.23 -1.86 -24.57
C CYS A 6 -25.70 -0.49 -24.06
N SER A 7 -24.87 0.56 -24.22
CA SER A 7 -25.21 1.93 -23.76
C SER A 7 -26.40 2.58 -24.47
N ILE A 8 -26.77 2.10 -25.67
CA ILE A 8 -27.95 2.57 -26.41
C ILE A 8 -29.10 1.56 -26.40
N GLY A 9 -28.97 0.47 -25.66
CA GLY A 9 -30.02 -0.56 -25.52
C GLY A 9 -31.25 0.03 -24.81
N LYS A 10 -32.44 -0.45 -25.23
CA LYS A 10 -33.67 -0.06 -24.56
C LYS A 10 -33.73 -0.64 -23.15
N PRO A 11 -34.42 0.00 -22.19
CA PRO A 11 -34.57 -0.54 -20.82
C PRO A 11 -35.15 -1.95 -20.75
N THR A 12 -35.86 -2.38 -21.79
CA THR A 12 -36.44 -3.74 -21.92
C THR A 12 -35.47 -4.77 -22.47
N ASP A 13 -34.34 -4.36 -23.02
CA ASP A 13 -33.36 -5.25 -23.59
C ASP A 13 -32.48 -5.83 -22.47
N TYR A 14 -32.07 -7.11 -22.63
CA TYR A 14 -31.18 -7.74 -21.64
C TYR A 14 -29.82 -7.05 -21.53
N HIS A 15 -29.32 -6.52 -22.65
CA HIS A 15 -28.09 -5.73 -22.68
C HIS A 15 -28.46 -4.25 -22.83
N ASN A 16 -28.46 -3.52 -21.74
CA ASN A 16 -28.77 -2.11 -21.67
C ASN A 16 -27.76 -1.36 -20.80
N GLU A 17 -27.90 -0.06 -20.71
CA GLU A 17 -27.03 0.80 -19.92
C GLU A 17 -27.05 0.43 -18.42
N GLU A 18 -28.24 0.10 -17.89
CA GLU A 18 -28.38 -0.28 -16.49
C GLU A 18 -27.56 -1.53 -16.12
N LEU A 19 -27.47 -2.51 -17.03
CA LEU A 19 -26.61 -3.67 -16.84
C LEU A 19 -25.13 -3.25 -16.71
N LEU A 20 -24.67 -2.27 -17.44
CA LEU A 20 -23.31 -1.76 -17.31
C LEU A 20 -23.05 -1.13 -15.95
N TYR A 21 -24.00 -0.33 -15.43
CA TYR A 21 -23.90 0.24 -14.09
C TYR A 21 -23.97 -0.82 -12.99
N GLN A 22 -24.78 -1.85 -13.15
CA GLN A 22 -24.84 -2.98 -12.21
C GLN A 22 -23.50 -3.75 -12.16
N LEU A 23 -22.83 -3.91 -13.30
CA LEU A 23 -21.57 -4.67 -13.39
C LEU A 23 -20.35 -3.85 -12.98
N PHE A 24 -20.29 -2.56 -13.32
CA PHE A 24 -19.10 -1.73 -13.21
C PHE A 24 -19.25 -0.54 -12.27
N GLY A 25 -20.46 -0.30 -11.72
CA GLY A 25 -20.76 0.86 -10.89
C GLY A 25 -20.51 2.16 -11.63
N VAL A 26 -19.99 3.16 -10.96
CA VAL A 26 -19.67 4.49 -11.55
C VAL A 26 -18.65 4.42 -12.70
N ASN A 27 -17.85 3.37 -12.75
CA ASN A 27 -16.89 3.18 -13.86
C ASN A 27 -17.58 2.85 -15.19
N ALA A 28 -18.88 2.51 -15.18
CA ALA A 28 -19.64 2.28 -16.40
C ALA A 28 -19.63 3.51 -17.31
N GLU A 29 -19.71 4.70 -16.75
CA GLU A 29 -19.68 5.97 -17.50
C GLU A 29 -18.38 6.11 -18.28
N LEU A 30 -17.24 5.92 -17.65
CA LEU A 30 -15.93 5.94 -18.31
C LEU A 30 -15.81 4.88 -19.42
N LEU A 31 -16.34 3.68 -19.17
CA LEU A 31 -16.33 2.60 -20.16
C LEU A 31 -17.19 2.92 -21.37
N ILE A 32 -18.35 3.57 -21.17
CA ILE A 32 -19.23 4.02 -22.24
C ILE A 32 -18.55 5.10 -23.07
N ASP A 33 -17.99 6.11 -22.40
CA ASP A 33 -17.29 7.22 -23.08
C ASP A 33 -16.13 6.69 -23.93
N HIS A 34 -15.28 5.86 -23.37
CA HIS A 34 -14.17 5.25 -24.10
C HIS A 34 -14.65 4.34 -25.25
N ALA A 35 -15.78 3.65 -25.08
CA ALA A 35 -16.35 2.82 -26.16
C ALA A 35 -16.87 3.65 -27.33
N TRP A 36 -17.24 4.92 -27.09
CA TRP A 36 -17.61 5.90 -28.11
C TRP A 36 -16.42 6.73 -28.61
N GLY A 37 -15.22 6.51 -28.06
CA GLY A 37 -13.99 7.22 -28.42
C GLY A 37 -13.84 8.58 -27.74
N TRP A 38 -14.58 8.79 -26.64
CA TRP A 38 -14.48 10.01 -25.84
C TRP A 38 -13.50 9.83 -24.67
N GLU A 39 -12.49 10.70 -24.60
CA GLU A 39 -11.51 10.76 -23.50
C GLU A 39 -11.33 12.23 -23.11
N PRO A 40 -12.01 12.68 -22.04
CA PRO A 40 -11.92 14.06 -21.60
C PRO A 40 -10.60 14.40 -20.90
N CYS A 41 -9.92 13.38 -20.33
CA CYS A 41 -8.69 13.58 -19.58
C CYS A 41 -7.48 13.65 -20.53
N THR A 42 -6.81 14.79 -20.55
CA THR A 42 -5.58 14.95 -21.33
C THR A 42 -4.33 14.61 -20.51
N ILE A 43 -3.21 14.40 -21.21
CA ILE A 43 -1.89 14.23 -20.52
C ILE A 43 -1.52 15.47 -19.70
N ALA A 44 -1.98 16.65 -20.09
CA ALA A 44 -1.78 17.87 -19.31
C ALA A 44 -2.56 17.82 -17.98
N ASP A 45 -3.79 17.33 -18.00
CA ASP A 45 -4.62 17.16 -16.78
C ASP A 45 -4.00 16.13 -15.84
N VAL A 46 -3.51 15.00 -16.37
CA VAL A 46 -2.79 13.99 -15.57
C VAL A 46 -1.55 14.57 -14.91
N LYS A 47 -0.77 15.39 -15.64
CA LYS A 47 0.42 16.05 -15.07
C LYS A 47 0.09 17.15 -14.06
N ALA A 48 -1.03 17.83 -14.23
CA ALA A 48 -1.50 18.88 -13.32
C ALA A 48 -2.18 18.33 -12.07
N TYR A 49 -2.61 17.07 -12.07
CA TYR A 49 -3.31 16.45 -10.97
C TYR A 49 -2.42 16.36 -9.72
N LYS A 50 -2.92 16.92 -8.62
CA LYS A 50 -2.28 16.80 -7.30
C LYS A 50 -3.22 15.99 -6.40
N PRO A 51 -2.84 14.77 -5.99
CA PRO A 51 -3.67 13.97 -5.10
C PRO A 51 -3.85 14.65 -3.75
N GLU A 52 -5.07 14.63 -3.22
CA GLU A 52 -5.40 15.17 -1.89
C GLU A 52 -4.71 14.37 -0.77
N ASN A 53 -4.64 13.05 -0.93
CA ASN A 53 -3.97 12.17 0.02
C ASN A 53 -2.59 11.78 -0.50
N LYS A 54 -1.57 12.22 0.21
CA LYS A 54 -0.19 11.82 -0.09
C LYS A 54 0.14 10.54 0.68
N SER A 55 0.53 9.50 -0.04
CA SER A 55 1.09 8.28 0.52
C SER A 55 2.20 7.74 -0.37
N ILE A 56 3.20 7.12 0.24
CA ILE A 56 4.26 6.40 -0.48
C ILE A 56 4.09 4.93 -0.13
N VAL A 57 3.97 4.08 -1.16
CA VAL A 57 3.76 2.65 -1.00
C VAL A 57 4.88 1.91 -1.71
N SER A 58 5.50 0.98 -1.00
CA SER A 58 6.46 0.02 -1.54
C SER A 58 5.92 -1.40 -1.36
N GLY A 59 5.97 -2.21 -2.40
CA GLY A 59 5.51 -3.60 -2.36
C GLY A 59 6.48 -4.54 -3.01
N GLN A 60 6.67 -5.72 -2.40
CA GLN A 60 7.56 -6.75 -2.89
C GLN A 60 6.89 -8.12 -2.87
N VAL A 61 7.00 -8.85 -3.98
CA VAL A 61 6.68 -10.28 -4.06
C VAL A 61 7.99 -11.05 -3.95
N LEU A 62 8.08 -11.92 -2.95
CA LEU A 62 9.28 -12.71 -2.70
C LEU A 62 9.43 -13.83 -3.74
N GLN A 63 10.64 -14.18 -4.10
CA GLN A 63 10.92 -15.21 -5.12
C GLN A 63 10.44 -16.61 -4.71
N CYS A 64 10.53 -16.91 -3.43
CA CYS A 64 10.01 -18.14 -2.82
C CYS A 64 9.37 -17.80 -1.48
N PRO A 65 8.65 -18.75 -0.83
CA PRO A 65 8.15 -18.55 0.52
C PRO A 65 9.30 -18.30 1.51
N TYR A 66 9.20 -17.24 2.31
CA TYR A 66 10.19 -16.89 3.33
C TYR A 66 9.65 -17.19 4.72
N THR A 67 10.54 -17.60 5.59
CA THR A 67 10.26 -17.72 7.03
C THR A 67 10.11 -16.34 7.65
N PHE A 68 9.53 -16.28 8.85
CA PHE A 68 9.36 -15.07 9.64
C PHE A 68 10.66 -14.23 9.69
N GLU A 69 11.80 -14.84 10.03
CA GLU A 69 13.05 -14.10 10.20
C GLU A 69 13.59 -13.53 8.88
N LYS A 70 13.50 -14.29 7.78
CA LYS A 70 13.92 -13.81 6.46
C LYS A 70 13.03 -12.67 5.96
N ALA A 71 11.73 -12.80 6.12
CA ALA A 71 10.80 -11.75 5.70
C ALA A 71 10.95 -10.48 6.56
N ARG A 72 11.26 -10.64 7.86
CA ARG A 72 11.55 -9.52 8.75
C ARG A 72 12.76 -8.71 8.28
N LEU A 73 13.80 -9.37 7.79
CA LEU A 73 14.95 -8.67 7.22
C LEU A 73 14.56 -7.84 5.99
N VAL A 74 13.77 -8.42 5.08
CA VAL A 74 13.26 -7.69 3.89
C VAL A 74 12.40 -6.48 4.28
N VAL A 75 11.54 -6.63 5.29
CA VAL A 75 10.73 -5.50 5.81
C VAL A 75 11.61 -4.35 6.32
N ARG A 76 12.72 -4.68 6.97
CA ARG A 76 13.70 -3.67 7.43
C ARG A 76 14.36 -2.95 6.26
N GLU A 77 14.78 -3.68 5.22
CA GLU A 77 15.34 -3.09 4.00
C GLU A 77 14.31 -2.19 3.29
N MET A 78 13.05 -2.63 3.23
CA MET A 78 11.96 -1.83 2.64
C MET A 78 11.70 -0.54 3.45
N ALA A 79 11.80 -0.58 4.77
CA ALA A 79 11.61 0.60 5.63
C ALA A 79 12.80 1.58 5.49
N ASP A 80 14.01 1.08 5.35
CA ASP A 80 15.18 1.90 5.11
C ASP A 80 15.10 2.63 3.75
N ALA A 81 14.72 1.89 2.70
CA ALA A 81 14.47 2.48 1.38
C ALA A 81 13.34 3.52 1.40
N LEU A 82 12.27 3.27 2.18
CA LEU A 82 11.16 4.21 2.35
C LEU A 82 11.61 5.48 3.06
N ALA A 83 12.49 5.38 4.07
CA ALA A 83 13.07 6.54 4.75
C ALA A 83 13.88 7.41 3.78
N LEU A 84 14.71 6.79 2.94
CA LEU A 84 15.45 7.51 1.89
C LEU A 84 14.52 8.24 0.92
N ASP A 85 13.43 7.59 0.52
CA ASP A 85 12.41 8.18 -0.36
C ASP A 85 11.70 9.38 0.28
N LEU A 86 11.44 9.34 1.58
CA LEU A 86 10.86 10.45 2.34
C LEU A 86 11.83 11.64 2.40
N VAL A 87 13.07 11.39 2.76
CA VAL A 87 14.12 12.43 2.83
C VAL A 87 14.37 13.07 1.46
N ASP A 88 14.48 12.26 0.39
CA ASP A 88 14.69 12.76 -0.97
C ASP A 88 13.57 13.69 -1.43
N LYS A 89 12.34 13.44 -0.96
CA LYS A 89 11.16 14.24 -1.27
C LYS A 89 10.87 15.35 -0.26
N GLY A 90 11.67 15.50 0.80
CA GLY A 90 11.44 16.46 1.88
C GLY A 90 10.12 16.24 2.62
N LEU A 91 9.75 14.96 2.84
CA LEU A 91 8.48 14.57 3.45
C LEU A 91 8.71 13.83 4.77
N ALA A 92 7.80 14.05 5.72
CA ALA A 92 7.68 13.28 6.95
C ALA A 92 6.36 12.53 7.00
N THR A 93 6.32 11.42 7.73
CA THR A 93 5.11 10.60 7.97
C THR A 93 4.86 10.42 9.46
N ASN A 94 3.60 10.23 9.85
CA ASN A 94 3.23 9.83 11.20
C ASN A 94 2.45 8.51 11.26
N GLN A 95 2.39 7.77 10.14
CA GLN A 95 1.66 6.51 10.09
C GLN A 95 2.31 5.55 9.10
N LEU A 96 2.63 4.35 9.57
CA LEU A 96 2.99 3.22 8.72
C LEU A 96 1.87 2.18 8.70
N VAL A 97 1.61 1.63 7.52
CA VAL A 97 0.76 0.46 7.34
C VAL A 97 1.61 -0.66 6.75
N LEU A 98 1.57 -1.81 7.38
CA LEU A 98 2.24 -3.02 6.90
C LEU A 98 1.21 -4.07 6.53
N THR A 99 1.34 -4.62 5.33
CA THR A 99 0.55 -5.76 4.86
C THR A 99 1.48 -6.92 4.52
N VAL A 100 1.21 -8.08 5.12
CA VAL A 100 2.00 -9.30 4.92
C VAL A 100 1.10 -10.38 4.36
N GLY A 101 1.40 -10.82 3.15
CA GLY A 101 0.69 -11.89 2.47
C GLY A 101 1.39 -13.22 2.65
N TYR A 102 0.66 -14.19 3.15
CA TYR A 102 1.17 -15.55 3.37
C TYR A 102 1.14 -16.38 2.08
N ASP A 103 1.99 -17.38 2.01
CA ASP A 103 2.05 -18.30 0.88
C ASP A 103 0.96 -19.38 0.94
N ILE A 104 0.55 -19.87 -0.23
CA ILE A 104 -0.43 -20.94 -0.37
C ILE A 104 0.10 -22.27 0.22
N GLU A 105 1.41 -22.47 0.25
CA GLU A 105 2.02 -23.66 0.83
C GLU A 105 1.62 -23.89 2.29
N ASN A 106 1.29 -22.83 3.04
CA ASN A 106 0.78 -22.95 4.42
C ASN A 106 -0.51 -23.79 4.53
N LEU A 107 -1.25 -23.97 3.43
CA LEU A 107 -2.47 -24.76 3.40
C LEU A 107 -2.24 -26.20 2.90
N SER A 108 -1.06 -26.50 2.34
CA SER A 108 -0.72 -27.77 1.70
C SER A 108 0.32 -28.62 2.45
N VAL A 109 0.90 -28.09 3.54
CA VAL A 109 1.89 -28.85 4.33
C VAL A 109 1.21 -29.98 5.09
N GLU A 110 1.57 -31.21 4.82
CA GLU A 110 0.96 -32.43 5.36
C GLU A 110 0.94 -32.51 6.89
N ASN A 111 1.88 -31.83 7.55
CA ASN A 111 2.08 -31.87 9.01
C ASN A 111 1.56 -30.62 9.76
N TYR A 112 1.14 -29.59 9.05
CA TYR A 112 0.62 -28.36 9.66
C TYR A 112 -0.77 -28.04 9.12
N ARG A 113 -1.78 -28.25 9.97
CA ARG A 113 -3.15 -27.90 9.63
C ARG A 113 -3.42 -26.47 10.07
N TYR A 114 -3.23 -25.52 9.17
CA TYR A 114 -3.61 -24.12 9.42
C TYR A 114 -5.09 -24.04 9.81
N GLN A 115 -5.38 -23.48 10.98
CA GLN A 115 -6.74 -23.33 11.52
C GLN A 115 -7.21 -21.86 11.53
N GLY A 116 -6.39 -20.95 11.03
CA GLY A 116 -6.71 -19.54 10.97
C GLY A 116 -7.67 -19.19 9.81
N PRO A 117 -8.04 -17.93 9.68
CA PRO A 117 -8.93 -17.45 8.64
C PRO A 117 -8.30 -17.57 7.25
N VAL A 118 -9.05 -18.12 6.29
CA VAL A 118 -8.65 -18.29 4.88
C VAL A 118 -9.42 -17.27 4.02
N THR A 119 -8.76 -16.71 3.03
CA THR A 119 -9.36 -15.84 2.01
C THR A 119 -9.09 -16.40 0.62
N THR A 120 -9.80 -15.88 -0.37
CA THR A 120 -9.59 -16.24 -1.78
C THR A 120 -8.88 -15.09 -2.48
N ASP A 121 -7.78 -15.39 -3.19
CA ASP A 121 -7.07 -14.39 -3.96
C ASP A 121 -7.81 -14.09 -5.28
N ARG A 122 -7.32 -13.08 -6.04
CA ARG A 122 -7.90 -12.70 -7.34
C ARG A 122 -7.88 -13.78 -8.41
N TYR A 123 -7.14 -14.86 -8.20
CA TYR A 123 -7.06 -16.02 -9.09
C TYR A 123 -7.95 -17.20 -8.61
N GLY A 124 -8.76 -17.00 -7.58
CA GLY A 124 -9.62 -18.02 -7.02
C GLY A 124 -8.92 -19.03 -6.10
N ARG A 125 -7.64 -18.80 -5.74
CA ARG A 125 -6.88 -19.70 -4.87
C ARG A 125 -7.13 -19.36 -3.40
N LYS A 126 -7.30 -20.38 -2.58
CA LYS A 126 -7.36 -20.21 -1.13
C LYS A 126 -5.97 -19.92 -0.58
N ILE A 127 -5.86 -18.91 0.26
CA ILE A 127 -4.64 -18.50 0.94
C ILE A 127 -4.97 -18.12 2.38
N PRO A 128 -4.04 -18.21 3.34
CA PRO A 128 -4.24 -17.63 4.66
C PRO A 128 -4.54 -16.14 4.56
N LYS A 129 -5.41 -15.63 5.42
CA LYS A 129 -5.75 -14.21 5.44
C LYS A 129 -4.50 -13.38 5.71
N HIS A 130 -4.30 -12.32 4.93
CA HIS A 130 -3.18 -11.39 5.10
C HIS A 130 -3.15 -10.80 6.51
N ALA A 131 -1.95 -10.67 7.08
CA ALA A 131 -1.75 -9.83 8.24
C ALA A 131 -1.67 -8.36 7.79
N VAL A 132 -2.46 -7.52 8.43
CA VAL A 132 -2.49 -6.07 8.16
C VAL A 132 -2.47 -5.34 9.49
N GLY A 133 -1.62 -4.34 9.60
CA GLY A 133 -1.56 -3.51 10.78
C GLY A 133 -1.11 -2.10 10.48
N THR A 134 -1.42 -1.23 11.42
CA THR A 134 -1.08 0.19 11.37
C THR A 134 -0.33 0.55 12.65
N GLU A 135 0.71 1.37 12.50
CA GLU A 135 1.43 2.02 13.58
C GLU A 135 1.38 3.53 13.40
N ASN A 136 1.02 4.25 14.46
CA ASN A 136 1.00 5.71 14.50
C ASN A 136 2.09 6.18 15.46
N PHE A 137 2.78 7.24 15.08
CA PHE A 137 3.88 7.85 15.83
C PHE A 137 3.95 9.34 15.50
N ASP A 138 4.87 10.07 16.10
CA ASP A 138 5.11 11.47 15.77
C ASP A 138 5.70 11.60 14.36
N TYR A 139 5.46 12.73 13.69
CA TYR A 139 5.98 12.94 12.35
C TYR A 139 7.50 12.79 12.32
N THR A 140 7.99 11.97 11.41
CA THR A 140 9.41 11.71 11.23
C THR A 140 9.74 11.29 9.80
N SER A 141 10.96 11.59 9.37
CA SER A 141 11.64 11.03 8.20
C SER A 141 12.83 10.14 8.61
N SER A 142 13.06 10.02 9.93
CA SER A 142 14.19 9.29 10.51
C SER A 142 14.12 7.79 10.21
N ALA A 143 15.15 7.25 9.54
CA ALA A 143 15.27 5.81 9.27
C ALA A 143 15.23 4.98 10.56
N THR A 144 15.83 5.46 11.66
CA THR A 144 15.86 4.77 12.94
C THR A 144 14.46 4.59 13.53
N ASP A 145 13.63 5.65 13.47
CA ASP A 145 12.28 5.62 14.03
C ASP A 145 11.35 4.78 13.16
N LEU A 146 11.44 4.90 11.84
CA LEU A 146 10.68 4.08 10.90
C LEU A 146 11.04 2.60 11.01
N LEU A 147 12.33 2.25 11.12
CA LEU A 147 12.79 0.88 11.37
C LEU A 147 12.27 0.33 12.68
N ARG A 148 12.29 1.13 13.76
CA ARG A 148 11.73 0.73 15.06
C ARG A 148 10.24 0.47 14.96
N ALA A 149 9.49 1.41 14.38
CA ALA A 149 8.04 1.32 14.23
C ALA A 149 7.63 0.09 13.40
N VAL A 150 8.28 -0.14 12.26
CA VAL A 150 7.94 -1.29 11.39
C VAL A 150 8.31 -2.63 12.04
N CYS A 151 9.40 -2.70 12.79
CA CYS A 151 9.77 -3.93 13.49
C CYS A 151 8.76 -4.30 14.58
N ILE A 152 8.34 -3.32 15.39
CA ILE A 152 7.30 -3.50 16.40
C ILE A 152 5.99 -3.95 15.74
N LEU A 153 5.59 -3.28 14.65
CA LEU A 153 4.39 -3.62 13.91
C LEU A 153 4.45 -5.04 13.34
N TYR A 154 5.56 -5.41 12.71
CA TYR A 154 5.79 -6.74 12.14
C TYR A 154 5.69 -7.84 13.22
N ASP A 155 6.42 -7.67 14.33
CA ASP A 155 6.47 -8.63 15.43
C ASP A 155 5.09 -8.81 16.10
N ARG A 156 4.22 -7.78 16.03
CA ARG A 156 2.86 -7.78 16.58
C ARG A 156 1.84 -8.48 15.69
N ILE A 157 1.93 -8.33 14.35
CA ILE A 157 0.86 -8.77 13.44
C ILE A 157 1.15 -10.08 12.72
N VAL A 158 2.43 -10.44 12.57
CA VAL A 158 2.83 -11.58 11.71
C VAL A 158 2.86 -12.86 12.52
N ASP A 159 2.22 -13.89 11.98
CA ASP A 159 2.29 -15.25 12.50
C ASP A 159 3.67 -15.84 12.20
N ARG A 160 4.36 -16.31 13.25
CA ARG A 160 5.74 -16.80 13.17
C ARG A 160 5.86 -18.16 12.48
N ASP A 161 4.78 -18.92 12.46
CA ASP A 161 4.75 -20.28 11.94
C ASP A 161 4.39 -20.34 10.45
N LEU A 162 3.97 -19.19 9.87
CA LEU A 162 3.52 -19.12 8.50
C LEU A 162 4.62 -18.63 7.54
N LEU A 163 4.66 -19.25 6.37
CA LEU A 163 5.50 -18.82 5.26
C LEU A 163 4.91 -17.59 4.58
N ILE A 164 5.77 -16.63 4.27
CA ILE A 164 5.42 -15.31 3.76
C ILE A 164 5.78 -15.22 2.28
N ARG A 165 4.91 -14.64 1.46
CA ARG A 165 5.09 -14.49 0.01
C ARG A 165 5.08 -13.06 -0.49
N ARG A 166 4.38 -12.17 0.20
CA ARG A 166 4.25 -10.77 -0.21
C ARG A 166 4.38 -9.84 0.99
N LEU A 167 5.07 -8.74 0.76
CA LEU A 167 5.23 -7.66 1.72
C LEU A 167 4.81 -6.35 1.06
N SER A 168 4.13 -5.47 1.80
CA SER A 168 3.85 -4.11 1.36
C SER A 168 3.88 -3.19 2.57
N ILE A 169 4.64 -2.10 2.45
CA ILE A 169 4.72 -1.03 3.43
C ILE A 169 4.21 0.26 2.82
N SER A 170 3.44 1.02 3.58
CA SER A 170 2.92 2.32 3.16
C SER A 170 3.18 3.35 4.24
N ALA A 171 3.79 4.48 3.85
CA ALA A 171 3.83 5.69 4.65
C ALA A 171 2.63 6.56 4.26
N ASN A 172 1.78 6.87 5.22
CA ASN A 172 0.57 7.65 5.02
C ASN A 172 0.65 8.99 5.76
N ARG A 173 -0.33 9.88 5.52
CA ARG A 173 -0.43 11.19 6.15
C ARG A 173 0.86 11.99 5.99
N LEU A 174 1.38 12.02 4.77
CA LEU A 174 2.62 12.72 4.47
C LEU A 174 2.44 14.23 4.58
N LEU A 175 3.39 14.87 5.24
CA LEU A 175 3.55 16.32 5.35
C LEU A 175 4.92 16.73 4.81
N ASP A 176 5.01 17.97 4.32
CA ASP A 176 6.31 18.55 4.05
C ASP A 176 7.09 18.69 5.38
N GLU A 177 8.35 18.31 5.40
CA GLU A 177 9.18 18.28 6.61
C GLU A 177 9.23 19.66 7.31
N SER A 178 9.24 20.74 6.51
CA SER A 178 9.15 22.11 7.00
C SER A 178 7.81 22.50 7.65
N ALA A 179 6.77 21.69 7.47
CA ALA A 179 5.43 21.90 8.01
C ALA A 179 5.13 21.04 9.25
N VAL A 180 6.09 20.22 9.70
CA VAL A 180 5.94 19.37 10.87
C VAL A 180 5.86 20.22 12.14
N PRO A 181 4.76 20.16 12.93
CA PRO A 181 4.65 20.94 14.15
C PRO A 181 5.64 20.42 15.20
N GLY A 182 6.50 21.27 15.72
CA GLY A 182 7.31 20.96 16.91
C GLY A 182 8.72 20.45 16.66
N ASP A 183 9.23 20.53 15.46
CA ASP A 183 10.69 20.51 15.30
C ASP A 183 11.24 21.93 15.57
N ASP A 184 11.24 22.30 16.86
CA ASP A 184 12.08 23.40 17.33
C ASP A 184 13.52 22.94 17.11
N GLY A 185 13.99 23.24 15.91
CA GLY A 185 15.22 22.84 15.26
C GLY A 185 16.26 22.18 16.15
N CYS A 186 16.75 21.05 15.76
CA CYS A 186 18.08 20.63 16.20
C CYS A 186 18.99 21.84 16.06
N GLU A 187 19.29 22.51 17.17
CA GLU A 187 20.36 23.51 17.20
C GLU A 187 21.59 22.78 16.67
N GLN A 188 22.01 23.14 15.47
CA GLN A 188 23.26 22.63 14.95
C GLN A 188 24.34 23.17 15.90
N ILE A 189 24.77 22.32 16.83
CA ILE A 189 25.85 22.65 17.75
C ILE A 189 27.06 22.92 16.89
N ASP A 190 27.42 24.19 16.80
CA ASP A 190 28.66 24.62 16.16
C ASP A 190 29.83 24.08 16.99
N LEU A 191 30.73 23.34 16.33
CA LEU A 191 31.94 22.75 16.95
C LEU A 191 32.86 23.80 17.59
N PHE A 192 32.65 25.10 17.32
CA PHE A 192 33.47 26.21 17.78
C PHE A 192 32.79 27.10 18.81
N THR A 193 31.56 26.88 19.16
CA THR A 193 30.83 27.64 20.18
C THR A 193 31.01 26.98 21.55
N ASN A 194 31.58 27.71 22.49
CA ASN A 194 31.80 27.22 23.84
C ASN A 194 30.53 27.41 24.66
N TYR A 195 29.79 26.34 24.90
CA TYR A 195 28.55 26.27 25.73
C TYR A 195 28.94 26.05 27.21
N ALA A 196 29.74 26.93 27.82
CA ALA A 196 30.08 26.87 29.25
C ALA A 196 29.14 27.75 30.08
#